data_bc6926760dfd763c82b1179110bd3222
#
_entry.id   bc6926760dfd763c82b1179110bd3222
#
_cell.length_a   1.000
_cell.length_b   1.000
_cell.length_c   1.000
_cell.angle_alpha   90.00
_cell.angle_beta   90.00
_cell.angle_gamma   90.00
#
_symmetry.space_group_name_H-M   'P 1'
#
loop_
_entity.id
_entity.type
_entity.pdbx_description
1 polymer ?
#
loop_
_entity_poly.entity_id
_entity_poly.type
_entity_poly.pdbx_seq_one_letter_code
_entity_poly.pdbx_strand_id
1 'polypeptide(L)'
;MKYIDIHCHLDSEDYNSDRSEVLARLKNTGGGAITIGPTLEESKKAIEIAEANDNVWACIGVHPEGETEFNENEFEEMVKCPKVVGIGECGLEYFVMKKEETEKFQKELFIKQIKFAIKYDKPLMLHIRPSKKSQDAYLEALDILISYKKEVGEKLRGNVHFFAGDVSIAQKFLDLGFTLSFTGVITFTHDYDEVIKYIHQDSLMSETDAPWVAPVPWRGKRNEPTYVIEVIKKMAEIRGEDFETLNNAIIQNFKRVFLLS
;
A
#
# COMPACT_ATOMS: atom_id res chain seq x y z
N MET A 1 17.82 -8.54 -0.49
CA MET A 1 16.58 -8.45 0.30
C MET A 1 15.92 -9.82 0.31
N LYS A 2 15.53 -10.30 1.50
CA LYS A 2 14.93 -11.63 1.68
C LYS A 2 13.40 -11.62 1.64
N TYR A 3 12.76 -10.50 2.02
CA TYR A 3 11.32 -10.26 1.98
C TYR A 3 11.05 -8.76 1.96
N ILE A 4 9.83 -8.37 1.65
CA ILE A 4 9.40 -6.96 1.57
C ILE A 4 8.04 -6.76 2.21
N ASP A 5 7.92 -5.72 3.02
CA ASP A 5 6.67 -5.13 3.48
C ASP A 5 6.38 -3.89 2.64
N ILE A 6 5.35 -3.92 1.79
CA ILE A 6 5.11 -2.80 0.88
C ILE A 6 4.28 -1.66 1.48
N HIS A 7 3.79 -1.82 2.71
CA HIS A 7 2.98 -0.80 3.36
C HIS A 7 3.05 -0.89 4.88
N CYS A 8 3.73 0.08 5.50
CA CYS A 8 3.78 0.26 6.94
C CYS A 8 3.97 1.75 7.28
N HIS A 9 3.75 2.13 8.53
CA HIS A 9 3.88 3.50 9.03
C HIS A 9 5.01 3.60 10.07
N LEU A 10 6.25 3.48 9.60
CA LEU A 10 7.44 3.58 10.46
C LEU A 10 7.63 4.97 11.10
N ASP A 11 6.99 6.00 10.56
CA ASP A 11 6.92 7.36 11.09
C ASP A 11 5.98 7.50 12.29
N SER A 12 5.06 6.54 12.50
CA SER A 12 4.07 6.54 13.58
C SER A 12 4.68 6.80 14.96
N GLU A 13 3.95 7.54 15.79
CA GLU A 13 4.33 7.83 17.19
C GLU A 13 4.43 6.57 18.04
N ASP A 14 3.73 5.50 17.68
CA ASP A 14 3.80 4.20 18.34
C ASP A 14 5.23 3.62 18.36
N TYR A 15 6.09 4.07 17.46
CA TYR A 15 7.50 3.66 17.39
C TYR A 15 8.47 4.66 18.03
N ASN A 16 8.03 5.77 18.57
CA ASN A 16 8.94 6.81 19.08
C ASN A 16 9.96 6.30 20.12
N SER A 17 9.58 5.30 20.90
CA SER A 17 10.47 4.75 21.96
C SER A 17 11.50 3.75 21.45
N ASP A 18 11.26 3.10 20.28
CA ASP A 18 12.08 1.96 19.81
C ASP A 18 12.17 1.84 18.28
N ARG A 19 11.88 2.90 17.53
CA ARG A 19 11.94 2.90 16.04
C ARG A 19 13.28 2.40 15.53
N SER A 20 14.39 2.80 16.16
CA SER A 20 15.73 2.35 15.79
C SER A 20 15.91 0.83 15.94
N GLU A 21 15.29 0.25 16.95
CA GLU A 21 15.35 -1.20 17.19
C GLU A 21 14.48 -1.96 16.17
N VAL A 22 13.29 -1.44 15.83
CA VAL A 22 12.42 -1.99 14.77
C VAL A 22 13.16 -2.00 13.44
N LEU A 23 13.77 -0.87 13.06
CA LEU A 23 14.58 -0.75 11.84
C LEU A 23 15.80 -1.70 11.85
N ALA A 24 16.46 -1.83 12.99
CA ALA A 24 17.58 -2.77 13.14
C ALA A 24 17.12 -4.23 12.99
N ARG A 25 15.96 -4.62 13.54
CA ARG A 25 15.39 -5.95 13.35
C ARG A 25 15.08 -6.22 11.88
N LEU A 26 14.43 -5.27 11.19
CA LEU A 26 14.13 -5.36 9.76
C LEU A 26 15.40 -5.58 8.94
N LYS A 27 16.44 -4.77 9.17
CA LYS A 27 17.73 -4.88 8.47
C LYS A 27 18.44 -6.20 8.76
N ASN A 28 18.53 -6.61 10.03
CA ASN A 28 19.25 -7.81 10.46
C ASN A 28 18.61 -9.11 9.91
N THR A 29 17.30 -9.12 9.73
CA THR A 29 16.57 -10.23 9.11
C THR A 29 16.64 -10.23 7.59
N GLY A 30 17.16 -9.16 7.00
CA GLY A 30 17.31 -8.99 5.55
C GLY A 30 16.02 -8.50 4.87
N GLY A 31 15.09 -7.94 5.63
CA GLY A 31 13.83 -7.39 5.13
C GLY A 31 13.98 -6.00 4.53
N GLY A 32 13.01 -5.62 3.70
CA GLY A 32 12.81 -4.27 3.23
C GLY A 32 11.41 -3.77 3.58
N ALA A 33 11.20 -2.43 3.55
CA ALA A 33 9.88 -1.86 3.77
C ALA A 33 9.65 -0.59 2.95
N ILE A 34 8.38 -0.33 2.60
CA ILE A 34 7.91 1.00 2.18
C ILE A 34 7.18 1.61 3.38
N THR A 35 7.68 2.74 3.88
CA THR A 35 6.96 3.54 4.88
C THR A 35 6.07 4.57 4.20
N ILE A 36 4.87 4.77 4.73
CA ILE A 36 3.83 5.59 4.14
C ILE A 36 3.68 6.87 4.94
N GLY A 37 3.72 8.03 4.27
CA GLY A 37 3.45 9.33 4.87
C GLY A 37 2.09 9.86 4.41
N PRO A 38 1.00 9.64 5.19
CA PRO A 38 -0.37 9.97 4.79
C PRO A 38 -0.72 11.47 4.89
N THR A 39 0.20 12.30 5.35
CA THR A 39 0.10 13.77 5.39
C THR A 39 1.41 14.40 4.91
N LEU A 40 1.43 15.71 4.72
CA LEU A 40 2.66 16.43 4.35
C LEU A 40 3.78 16.23 5.38
N GLU A 41 3.46 16.36 6.66
CA GLU A 41 4.46 16.24 7.73
C GLU A 41 4.95 14.79 7.90
N GLU A 42 4.05 13.82 7.81
CA GLU A 42 4.41 12.40 7.85
C GLU A 42 5.17 11.96 6.59
N SER A 43 4.86 12.54 5.42
CA SER A 43 5.65 12.35 4.19
C SER A 43 7.10 12.80 4.35
N LYS A 44 7.35 13.92 5.02
CA LYS A 44 8.73 14.38 5.34
C LYS A 44 9.44 13.38 6.25
N LYS A 45 8.77 12.94 7.33
CA LYS A 45 9.33 11.93 8.26
C LYS A 45 9.59 10.59 7.56
N ALA A 46 8.69 10.15 6.68
CA ALA A 46 8.87 8.92 5.91
C ALA A 46 10.12 8.99 5.02
N ILE A 47 10.37 10.13 4.38
CA ILE A 47 11.59 10.36 3.58
C ILE A 47 12.83 10.32 4.47
N GLU A 48 12.84 11.03 5.60
CA GLU A 48 13.97 11.03 6.54
C GLU A 48 14.34 9.62 7.01
N ILE A 49 13.32 8.81 7.35
CA ILE A 49 13.52 7.41 7.73
C ILE A 49 14.09 6.60 6.56
N ALA A 50 13.57 6.79 5.36
CA ALA A 50 14.01 6.06 4.17
C ALA A 50 15.44 6.43 3.76
N GLU A 51 15.82 7.71 3.83
CA GLU A 51 17.18 8.16 3.53
C GLU A 51 18.22 7.62 4.52
N ALA A 52 17.85 7.49 5.79
CA ALA A 52 18.71 6.93 6.83
C ALA A 52 18.86 5.39 6.76
N ASN A 53 18.05 4.69 5.93
CA ASN A 53 18.01 3.22 5.89
C ASN A 53 18.00 2.70 4.45
N ASP A 54 19.03 1.97 4.05
CA ASP A 54 19.22 1.47 2.67
C ASP A 54 18.08 0.56 2.20
N ASN A 55 17.46 -0.18 3.11
CA ASN A 55 16.39 -1.15 2.87
C ASN A 55 14.99 -0.60 3.11
N VAL A 56 14.85 0.72 3.24
CA VAL A 56 13.55 1.40 3.40
C VAL A 56 13.35 2.39 2.27
N TRP A 57 12.11 2.48 1.79
CA TRP A 57 11.61 3.43 0.79
C TRP A 57 10.41 4.17 1.35
N ALA A 58 9.94 5.22 0.67
CA ALA A 58 8.81 6.01 1.10
C ALA A 58 7.74 6.12 -0.01
N CYS A 59 6.47 6.10 0.38
CA CYS A 59 5.37 6.67 -0.38
C CYS A 59 4.93 7.97 0.31
N ILE A 60 4.58 8.98 -0.49
CA ILE A 60 4.19 10.31 -0.02
C ILE A 60 2.85 10.71 -0.61
N GLY A 61 1.99 11.34 0.19
CA GLY A 61 0.67 11.73 -0.29
C GLY A 61 -0.22 12.32 0.80
N VAL A 62 -1.52 12.33 0.53
CA VAL A 62 -2.55 12.78 1.45
C VAL A 62 -3.68 11.75 1.49
N HIS A 63 -3.89 11.18 2.67
CA HIS A 63 -4.93 10.20 2.93
C HIS A 63 -6.33 10.79 2.78
N PRO A 64 -7.32 10.05 2.26
CA PRO A 64 -8.67 10.56 2.03
C PRO A 64 -9.47 10.85 3.32
N GLU A 65 -9.05 10.36 4.48
CA GLU A 65 -9.73 10.57 5.76
C GLU A 65 -9.58 12.01 6.29
N GLY A 66 -8.55 12.72 5.84
CA GLY A 66 -8.30 14.10 6.28
C GLY A 66 -9.10 15.14 5.50
N GLU A 67 -9.23 16.34 6.07
CA GLU A 67 -9.74 17.54 5.38
C GLU A 67 -8.60 18.32 4.69
N THR A 68 -7.40 17.74 4.62
CA THR A 68 -6.20 18.40 4.11
C THR A 68 -6.17 18.34 2.58
N GLU A 69 -5.96 19.47 1.94
CA GLU A 69 -5.76 19.53 0.49
C GLU A 69 -4.37 19.02 0.09
N PHE A 70 -4.30 18.41 -1.09
CA PHE A 70 -3.02 18.10 -1.72
C PHE A 70 -2.50 19.34 -2.46
N ASN A 71 -1.45 19.95 -1.92
CA ASN A 71 -0.76 21.07 -2.56
C ASN A 71 0.46 20.51 -3.34
N GLU A 72 0.35 20.43 -4.65
CA GLU A 72 1.39 19.87 -5.53
C GLU A 72 2.77 20.51 -5.31
N ASN A 73 2.83 21.82 -5.07
CA ASN A 73 4.11 22.53 -4.89
C ASN A 73 4.89 22.07 -3.65
N GLU A 74 4.19 21.63 -2.60
CA GLU A 74 4.82 21.14 -1.37
C GLU A 74 5.42 19.74 -1.56
N PHE A 75 4.85 18.93 -2.46
CA PHE A 75 5.33 17.58 -2.78
C PHE A 75 6.35 17.54 -3.91
N GLU A 76 6.50 18.64 -4.70
CA GLU A 76 7.32 18.66 -5.91
C GLU A 76 8.80 18.38 -5.65
N GLU A 77 9.38 18.90 -4.59
CA GLU A 77 10.77 18.60 -4.24
C GLU A 77 10.92 17.22 -3.60
N MET A 78 9.93 16.80 -2.80
CA MET A 78 9.95 15.51 -2.12
C MET A 78 9.91 14.34 -3.10
N VAL A 79 9.10 14.42 -4.16
CA VAL A 79 8.93 13.32 -5.13
C VAL A 79 10.21 13.06 -5.95
N LYS A 80 11.14 14.02 -6.00
CA LYS A 80 12.44 13.88 -6.67
C LYS A 80 13.46 13.08 -5.84
N CYS A 81 13.20 12.89 -4.54
CA CYS A 81 14.06 12.06 -3.69
C CYS A 81 14.07 10.61 -4.22
N PRO A 82 15.27 10.01 -4.45
CA PRO A 82 15.36 8.64 -4.97
C PRO A 82 14.72 7.57 -4.06
N LYS A 83 14.52 7.91 -2.78
CA LYS A 83 13.84 7.03 -1.82
C LYS A 83 12.32 7.09 -1.93
N VAL A 84 11.75 8.08 -2.61
CA VAL A 84 10.32 8.17 -2.87
C VAL A 84 9.98 7.30 -4.07
N VAL A 85 9.28 6.20 -3.82
CA VAL A 85 8.97 5.17 -4.81
C VAL A 85 7.51 5.13 -5.23
N GLY A 86 6.61 5.88 -4.56
CA GLY A 86 5.20 5.92 -4.91
C GLY A 86 4.48 7.15 -4.36
N ILE A 87 3.30 7.42 -4.90
CA ILE A 87 2.37 8.46 -4.46
C ILE A 87 1.21 7.80 -3.72
N GLY A 88 0.99 8.22 -2.51
CA GLY A 88 -0.03 7.71 -1.61
C GLY A 88 0.46 7.78 -0.15
N GLU A 89 -0.42 7.48 0.71
CA GLU A 89 -1.68 6.76 0.61
C GLU A 89 -2.78 7.68 0.06
N CYS A 90 -3.45 7.29 -1.02
CA CYS A 90 -4.48 8.11 -1.65
C CYS A 90 -5.63 7.24 -2.17
N GLY A 91 -6.82 7.81 -2.29
CA GLY A 91 -7.98 7.07 -2.75
C GLY A 91 -9.30 7.52 -2.15
N LEU A 92 -10.13 6.56 -1.69
CA LEU A 92 -11.48 6.80 -1.20
C LEU A 92 -11.74 6.03 0.11
N GLU A 93 -12.18 6.72 1.16
CA GLU A 93 -12.55 6.19 2.47
C GLU A 93 -14.01 6.49 2.77
N TYR A 94 -14.88 5.48 2.63
CA TYR A 94 -16.32 5.61 2.88
C TYR A 94 -16.82 4.80 4.08
N PHE A 95 -15.92 4.13 4.79
CA PHE A 95 -16.30 3.35 5.97
C PHE A 95 -16.34 4.20 7.24
N VAL A 96 -15.32 5.02 7.44
CA VAL A 96 -15.20 5.92 8.60
C VAL A 96 -15.81 7.27 8.28
N MET A 97 -15.55 7.77 7.06
CA MET A 97 -16.09 9.04 6.59
C MET A 97 -17.48 8.84 5.98
N LYS A 98 -18.38 9.79 6.23
CA LYS A 98 -19.69 9.74 5.60
C LYS A 98 -19.57 10.12 4.12
N LYS A 99 -19.86 9.18 3.25
CA LYS A 99 -19.74 9.34 1.80
C LYS A 99 -20.46 10.61 1.32
N GLU A 100 -21.70 10.82 1.73
CA GLU A 100 -22.54 11.92 1.27
C GLU A 100 -21.94 13.30 1.59
N GLU A 101 -21.10 13.38 2.63
CA GLU A 101 -20.46 14.62 3.07
C GLU A 101 -19.08 14.83 2.43
N THR A 102 -18.38 13.75 2.05
CA THR A 102 -16.95 13.78 1.70
C THR A 102 -16.61 13.33 0.29
N GLU A 103 -17.51 12.63 -0.40
CA GLU A 103 -17.27 12.01 -1.72
C GLU A 103 -16.64 12.97 -2.72
N LYS A 104 -17.20 14.18 -2.86
CA LYS A 104 -16.70 15.16 -3.83
C LYS A 104 -15.27 15.57 -3.52
N PHE A 105 -14.99 15.89 -2.26
CA PHE A 105 -13.66 16.29 -1.81
C PHE A 105 -12.65 15.16 -2.01
N GLN A 106 -12.98 13.94 -1.59
CA GLN A 106 -12.08 12.79 -1.71
C GLN A 106 -11.77 12.45 -3.18
N LYS A 107 -12.76 12.52 -4.07
CA LYS A 107 -12.53 12.32 -5.51
C LYS A 107 -11.63 13.39 -6.12
N GLU A 108 -11.83 14.66 -5.76
CA GLU A 108 -10.98 15.76 -6.22
C GLU A 108 -9.54 15.59 -5.71
N LEU A 109 -9.37 15.24 -4.44
CA LEU A 109 -8.09 14.94 -3.82
C LEU A 109 -7.39 13.76 -4.49
N PHE A 110 -8.10 12.66 -4.74
CA PHE A 110 -7.58 11.48 -5.42
C PHE A 110 -7.12 11.81 -6.84
N ILE A 111 -7.94 12.55 -7.61
CA ILE A 111 -7.59 12.98 -8.98
C ILE A 111 -6.33 13.85 -9.00
N LYS A 112 -6.15 14.77 -8.05
CA LYS A 112 -4.92 15.58 -7.94
C LYS A 112 -3.70 14.67 -7.78
N GLN A 113 -3.76 13.67 -6.93
CA GLN A 113 -2.66 12.75 -6.65
C GLN A 113 -2.40 11.77 -7.83
N ILE A 114 -3.44 11.32 -8.54
CA ILE A 114 -3.28 10.56 -9.79
C ILE A 114 -2.49 11.37 -10.83
N LYS A 115 -2.88 12.63 -11.06
CA LYS A 115 -2.18 13.51 -12.02
C LYS A 115 -0.73 13.73 -11.62
N PHE A 116 -0.48 13.91 -10.33
CA PHE A 116 0.86 14.08 -9.80
C PHE A 116 1.71 12.81 -9.99
N ALA A 117 1.16 11.64 -9.70
CA ALA A 117 1.82 10.36 -9.92
C ALA A 117 2.19 10.15 -11.41
N ILE A 118 1.26 10.45 -12.33
CA ILE A 118 1.50 10.38 -13.78
C ILE A 118 2.60 11.35 -14.22
N LYS A 119 2.58 12.60 -13.71
CA LYS A 119 3.57 13.65 -14.03
C LYS A 119 4.99 13.22 -13.67
N TYR A 120 5.16 12.57 -12.52
CA TYR A 120 6.46 12.14 -12.01
C TYR A 120 6.78 10.67 -12.24
N ASP A 121 5.95 9.97 -13.04
CA ASP A 121 6.07 8.53 -13.34
C ASP A 121 6.20 7.64 -12.11
N LYS A 122 5.41 7.94 -11.07
CA LYS A 122 5.37 7.16 -9.83
C LYS A 122 4.14 6.27 -9.79
N PRO A 123 4.23 5.04 -9.24
CA PRO A 123 3.06 4.21 -8.97
C PRO A 123 2.21 4.80 -7.84
N LEU A 124 0.94 4.41 -7.82
CA LEU A 124 0.01 4.76 -6.75
C LEU A 124 0.01 3.70 -5.64
N MET A 125 -0.03 4.14 -4.38
CA MET A 125 -0.39 3.32 -3.23
C MET A 125 -1.83 3.70 -2.85
N LEU A 126 -2.78 2.81 -3.17
CA LEU A 126 -4.21 3.11 -3.10
C LEU A 126 -4.84 2.63 -1.79
N HIS A 127 -5.47 3.56 -1.09
CA HIS A 127 -6.41 3.32 -0.01
C HIS A 127 -7.83 3.34 -0.56
N ILE A 128 -8.53 2.21 -0.53
CA ILE A 128 -9.92 2.16 -1.01
C ILE A 128 -10.75 1.35 -0.02
N ARG A 129 -11.57 2.03 0.76
CA ARG A 129 -12.40 1.40 1.78
C ARG A 129 -13.87 1.75 1.58
N PRO A 130 -14.69 0.78 1.13
CA PRO A 130 -16.09 1.02 0.80
C PRO A 130 -16.95 1.22 2.05
N SER A 131 -18.10 1.84 1.84
CA SER A 131 -19.17 1.91 2.83
C SER A 131 -19.55 0.51 3.31
N LYS A 132 -20.05 0.42 4.55
CA LYS A 132 -20.40 -0.87 5.16
C LYS A 132 -21.34 -1.70 4.28
N LYS A 133 -20.91 -2.92 3.95
CA LYS A 133 -21.66 -3.86 3.08
C LYS A 133 -21.85 -3.35 1.65
N SER A 134 -20.97 -2.52 1.15
CA SER A 134 -20.97 -1.97 -0.20
C SER A 134 -19.64 -2.28 -0.92
N GLN A 135 -19.59 -1.99 -2.21
CA GLN A 135 -18.37 -1.97 -3.04
C GLN A 135 -18.17 -0.59 -3.68
N ASP A 136 -18.90 0.42 -3.20
CA ASP A 136 -19.02 1.74 -3.81
C ASP A 136 -17.67 2.45 -4.03
N ALA A 137 -16.81 2.50 -3.01
CA ALA A 137 -15.50 3.13 -3.14
C ALA A 137 -14.62 2.43 -4.21
N TYR A 138 -14.66 1.09 -4.28
CA TYR A 138 -13.93 0.36 -5.31
C TYR A 138 -14.44 0.68 -6.71
N LEU A 139 -15.76 0.69 -6.91
CA LEU A 139 -16.37 0.97 -8.22
C LEU A 139 -16.06 2.39 -8.67
N GLU A 140 -16.18 3.37 -7.78
CA GLU A 140 -15.90 4.77 -8.08
C GLU A 140 -14.41 5.03 -8.33
N ALA A 141 -13.52 4.41 -7.56
CA ALA A 141 -12.08 4.47 -7.81
C ALA A 141 -11.72 3.85 -9.17
N LEU A 142 -12.32 2.70 -9.53
CA LEU A 142 -12.14 2.05 -10.82
C LEU A 142 -12.60 2.95 -11.98
N ASP A 143 -13.77 3.61 -11.88
CA ASP A 143 -14.26 4.53 -12.90
C ASP A 143 -13.28 5.68 -13.16
N ILE A 144 -12.72 6.25 -12.09
CA ILE A 144 -11.68 7.28 -12.17
C ILE A 144 -10.42 6.71 -12.83
N LEU A 145 -9.89 5.60 -12.34
CA LEU A 145 -8.65 4.99 -12.85
C LEU A 145 -8.76 4.56 -14.30
N ILE A 146 -9.90 3.98 -14.73
CA ILE A 146 -10.17 3.59 -16.13
C ILE A 146 -10.07 4.79 -17.05
N SER A 147 -10.59 5.95 -16.65
CA SER A 147 -10.53 7.16 -17.48
C SER A 147 -9.08 7.59 -17.74
N TYR A 148 -8.25 7.62 -16.70
CA TYR A 148 -6.83 7.96 -16.83
C TYR A 148 -6.01 6.87 -17.54
N LYS A 149 -6.29 5.59 -17.28
CA LYS A 149 -5.58 4.47 -17.95
C LYS A 149 -5.72 4.54 -19.47
N LYS A 150 -6.89 4.95 -19.98
CA LYS A 150 -7.11 5.14 -21.42
C LYS A 150 -6.22 6.24 -22.02
N GLU A 151 -5.88 7.25 -21.24
CA GLU A 151 -5.06 8.38 -21.70
C GLU A 151 -3.55 8.09 -21.63
N VAL A 152 -3.10 7.46 -20.52
CA VAL A 152 -1.67 7.36 -20.23
C VAL A 152 -1.10 5.95 -20.26
N GLY A 153 -1.95 4.94 -20.47
CA GLY A 153 -1.51 3.53 -20.58
C GLY A 153 -0.78 3.04 -19.33
N GLU A 154 0.36 2.38 -19.53
CA GLU A 154 1.13 1.73 -18.46
C GLU A 154 1.78 2.69 -17.46
N LYS A 155 1.79 3.99 -17.73
CA LYS A 155 2.21 4.98 -16.72
C LYS A 155 1.31 4.98 -15.49
N LEU A 156 0.02 4.66 -15.65
CA LEU A 156 -0.88 4.47 -14.52
C LEU A 156 -0.75 3.04 -14.02
N ARG A 157 -0.09 2.88 -12.89
CA ARG A 157 0.16 1.62 -12.21
C ARG A 157 0.19 1.82 -10.69
N GLY A 158 0.18 0.75 -9.92
CA GLY A 158 0.26 0.84 -8.47
C GLY A 158 -0.19 -0.42 -7.75
N ASN A 159 -0.50 -0.25 -6.48
CA ASN A 159 -1.00 -1.29 -5.60
C ASN A 159 -2.26 -0.82 -4.88
N VAL A 160 -3.25 -1.70 -4.77
CA VAL A 160 -4.37 -1.50 -3.86
C VAL A 160 -3.98 -2.14 -2.54
N HIS A 161 -3.66 -1.30 -1.55
CA HIS A 161 -3.26 -1.78 -0.23
C HIS A 161 -4.48 -2.29 0.55
N PHE A 162 -4.23 -3.21 1.47
CA PHE A 162 -5.23 -3.80 2.36
C PHE A 162 -6.52 -4.20 1.61
N PHE A 163 -6.35 -4.90 0.48
CA PHE A 163 -7.49 -5.25 -0.37
C PHE A 163 -8.51 -6.09 0.39
N ALA A 164 -9.76 -5.63 0.37
CA ALA A 164 -10.89 -6.26 1.07
C ALA A 164 -12.11 -6.48 0.16
N GLY A 165 -11.93 -6.39 -1.16
CA GLY A 165 -12.95 -6.67 -2.15
C GLY A 165 -13.11 -8.16 -2.47
N ASP A 166 -14.09 -8.48 -3.30
CA ASP A 166 -14.29 -9.82 -3.84
C ASP A 166 -13.47 -10.07 -5.13
N VAL A 167 -13.57 -11.29 -5.67
CA VAL A 167 -12.90 -11.70 -6.92
C VAL A 167 -13.29 -10.80 -8.11
N SER A 168 -14.55 -10.35 -8.19
CA SER A 168 -15.02 -9.50 -9.28
C SER A 168 -14.36 -8.11 -9.25
N ILE A 169 -14.17 -7.55 -8.06
CA ILE A 169 -13.45 -6.29 -7.87
C ILE A 169 -11.95 -6.50 -8.12
N ALA A 170 -11.37 -7.58 -7.60
CA ALA A 170 -9.97 -7.92 -7.83
C ALA A 170 -9.65 -7.99 -9.31
N GLN A 171 -10.46 -8.71 -10.11
CA GLN A 171 -10.27 -8.82 -11.57
C GLN A 171 -10.17 -7.46 -12.25
N LYS A 172 -11.04 -6.51 -11.90
CA LYS A 172 -11.04 -5.18 -12.52
C LYS A 172 -9.76 -4.39 -12.25
N PHE A 173 -9.20 -4.47 -11.02
CA PHE A 173 -7.90 -3.85 -10.72
C PHE A 173 -6.76 -4.55 -11.43
N LEU A 174 -6.79 -5.88 -11.50
CA LEU A 174 -5.79 -6.67 -12.24
C LEU A 174 -5.81 -6.35 -13.74
N ASP A 175 -6.99 -6.19 -14.35
CA ASP A 175 -7.15 -5.79 -15.76
C ASP A 175 -6.58 -4.40 -16.04
N LEU A 176 -6.52 -3.52 -15.02
CA LEU A 176 -5.87 -2.23 -15.10
C LEU A 176 -4.34 -2.29 -14.85
N GLY A 177 -3.81 -3.47 -14.51
CA GLY A 177 -2.38 -3.66 -14.22
C GLY A 177 -1.97 -3.27 -12.80
N PHE A 178 -2.92 -3.15 -11.87
CA PHE A 178 -2.63 -2.94 -10.45
C PHE A 178 -2.31 -4.26 -9.75
N THR A 179 -1.48 -4.20 -8.72
CA THR A 179 -1.26 -5.30 -7.78
C THR A 179 -2.17 -5.13 -6.56
N LEU A 180 -2.41 -6.23 -5.85
CA LEU A 180 -3.23 -6.25 -4.65
C LEU A 180 -2.43 -6.80 -3.47
N SER A 181 -2.51 -6.17 -2.31
CA SER A 181 -1.81 -6.60 -1.11
C SER A 181 -2.75 -6.98 0.03
N PHE A 182 -2.25 -7.83 0.90
CA PHE A 182 -2.98 -8.36 2.05
C PHE A 182 -2.15 -8.19 3.32
N THR A 183 -2.86 -7.94 4.43
CA THR A 183 -2.29 -7.70 5.76
C THR A 183 -2.37 -8.93 6.66
N GLY A 184 -1.96 -8.78 7.91
CA GLY A 184 -2.09 -9.80 8.95
C GLY A 184 -3.50 -10.34 9.20
N VAL A 185 -4.54 -9.67 8.70
CA VAL A 185 -5.95 -10.10 8.81
C VAL A 185 -6.16 -11.51 8.27
N ILE A 186 -5.51 -11.87 7.19
CA ILE A 186 -5.64 -13.19 6.56
C ILE A 186 -5.19 -14.34 7.46
N THR A 187 -4.43 -14.06 8.52
CA THR A 187 -3.94 -15.09 9.46
C THR A 187 -5.02 -15.53 10.46
N PHE A 188 -6.15 -14.81 10.55
CA PHE A 188 -7.21 -15.08 11.50
C PHE A 188 -8.65 -14.95 10.94
N THR A 189 -8.81 -14.76 9.62
CA THR A 189 -10.08 -14.89 8.90
C THR A 189 -9.85 -15.67 7.60
N HIS A 190 -10.92 -16.20 7.03
CA HIS A 190 -10.91 -16.89 5.74
C HIS A 190 -11.65 -16.10 4.64
N ASP A 191 -12.02 -14.86 4.92
CA ASP A 191 -12.83 -14.03 4.03
C ASP A 191 -12.12 -13.70 2.71
N TYR A 192 -10.79 -13.78 2.68
CA TYR A 192 -9.94 -13.43 1.54
C TYR A 192 -9.34 -14.63 0.81
N ASP A 193 -9.57 -15.85 1.29
CA ASP A 193 -8.93 -17.06 0.74
C ASP A 193 -9.22 -17.26 -0.75
N GLU A 194 -10.44 -17.02 -1.20
CA GLU A 194 -10.82 -17.15 -2.62
C GLU A 194 -10.13 -16.14 -3.49
N VAL A 195 -10.02 -14.89 -3.04
CA VAL A 195 -9.35 -13.82 -3.77
C VAL A 195 -7.85 -14.09 -3.85
N ILE A 196 -7.22 -14.50 -2.75
CA ILE A 196 -5.79 -14.83 -2.71
C ILE A 196 -5.46 -16.00 -3.65
N LYS A 197 -6.33 -17.00 -3.74
CA LYS A 197 -6.18 -18.10 -4.71
C LYS A 197 -6.36 -17.66 -6.16
N TYR A 198 -7.25 -16.71 -6.38
CA TYR A 198 -7.58 -16.21 -7.73
C TYR A 198 -6.48 -15.37 -8.34
N ILE A 199 -5.83 -14.49 -7.56
CA ILE A 199 -4.83 -13.56 -8.06
C ILE A 199 -3.60 -14.32 -8.56
N HIS A 200 -3.13 -14.01 -9.79
CA HIS A 200 -1.87 -14.54 -10.29
C HIS A 200 -0.69 -14.03 -9.44
N GLN A 201 0.31 -14.89 -9.19
CA GLN A 201 1.41 -14.54 -8.28
C GLN A 201 2.21 -13.30 -8.70
N ASP A 202 2.20 -12.91 -9.98
CA ASP A 202 2.85 -11.68 -10.49
C ASP A 202 2.11 -10.39 -10.13
N SER A 203 0.91 -10.49 -9.55
CA SER A 203 0.09 -9.35 -9.15
C SER A 203 -0.22 -9.34 -7.66
N LEU A 204 0.40 -10.25 -6.90
CA LEU A 204 0.19 -10.41 -5.47
C LEU A 204 1.29 -9.69 -4.69
N MET A 205 0.91 -8.95 -3.65
CA MET A 205 1.81 -8.26 -2.74
C MET A 205 1.50 -8.61 -1.29
N SER A 206 2.44 -8.33 -0.39
CA SER A 206 2.29 -8.53 1.06
C SER A 206 2.66 -7.27 1.82
N GLU A 207 1.94 -7.02 2.89
CA GLU A 207 2.15 -5.87 3.76
C GLU A 207 1.79 -6.18 5.20
N THR A 208 2.17 -5.28 6.11
CA THR A 208 1.75 -5.37 7.52
C THR A 208 0.68 -4.38 7.90
N ASP A 209 0.66 -3.21 7.30
CA ASP A 209 -0.06 -2.02 7.79
C ASP A 209 0.34 -1.69 9.26
N ALA A 210 1.60 -1.96 9.58
CA ALA A 210 2.15 -1.74 10.93
C ALA A 210 2.21 -0.24 11.26
N PRO A 211 1.81 0.15 12.48
CA PRO A 211 1.74 -0.61 13.74
C PRO A 211 0.44 -1.38 14.00
N TRP A 212 -0.53 -1.32 13.08
CA TRP A 212 -1.83 -1.96 13.24
C TRP A 212 -1.83 -3.42 12.76
N VAL A 213 -2.92 -4.12 13.02
CA VAL A 213 -3.31 -5.40 12.39
C VAL A 213 -2.26 -6.51 12.48
N ALA A 214 -1.60 -6.66 13.64
CA ALA A 214 -0.59 -7.70 13.84
C ALA A 214 -1.12 -9.11 13.50
N PRO A 215 -0.37 -9.91 12.69
CA PRO A 215 -0.75 -11.28 12.36
C PRO A 215 -0.66 -12.22 13.56
N VAL A 216 -1.26 -13.41 13.45
CA VAL A 216 -0.94 -14.52 14.36
C VAL A 216 0.52 -14.95 14.11
N PRO A 217 1.36 -15.19 15.14
CA PRO A 217 1.00 -15.31 16.60
C PRO A 217 1.07 -13.98 17.37
N TRP A 218 1.28 -12.85 16.71
CA TRP A 218 1.52 -11.55 17.34
C TRP A 218 0.24 -10.75 17.61
N ARG A 219 -0.92 -11.31 17.29
CA ARG A 219 -2.21 -10.64 17.44
C ARG A 219 -2.41 -10.05 18.85
N GLY A 220 -2.92 -8.79 18.90
CA GLY A 220 -3.10 -8.05 20.14
C GLY A 220 -1.84 -7.34 20.63
N LYS A 221 -0.73 -7.45 19.92
CA LYS A 221 0.50 -6.66 20.14
C LYS A 221 0.62 -5.59 19.05
N ARG A 222 1.49 -4.60 19.26
CA ARG A 222 1.89 -3.67 18.21
C ARG A 222 2.56 -4.46 17.08
N ASN A 223 2.12 -4.21 15.86
CA ASN A 223 2.70 -4.81 14.66
C ASN A 223 4.06 -4.19 14.33
N GLU A 224 4.87 -4.86 13.51
CA GLU A 224 6.10 -4.33 12.93
C GLU A 224 6.38 -4.95 11.56
N PRO A 225 7.14 -4.27 10.67
CA PRO A 225 7.36 -4.74 9.29
C PRO A 225 7.94 -6.14 9.16
N THR A 226 8.71 -6.61 10.14
CA THR A 226 9.25 -7.98 10.13
C THR A 226 8.17 -9.06 10.18
N TYR A 227 6.97 -8.74 10.66
CA TYR A 227 5.87 -9.70 10.77
C TYR A 227 5.17 -9.96 9.43
N VAL A 228 5.52 -9.26 8.36
CA VAL A 228 5.06 -9.56 7.00
C VAL A 228 5.38 -11.00 6.57
N ILE A 229 6.41 -11.61 7.15
CA ILE A 229 6.76 -13.02 6.92
C ILE A 229 5.58 -13.94 7.24
N GLU A 230 4.83 -13.65 8.30
CA GLU A 230 3.65 -14.46 8.68
C GLU A 230 2.50 -14.28 7.69
N VAL A 231 2.37 -13.09 7.11
CA VAL A 231 1.43 -12.83 6.01
C VAL A 231 1.79 -13.66 4.78
N ILE A 232 3.06 -13.62 4.35
CA ILE A 232 3.54 -14.39 3.19
C ILE A 232 3.37 -15.89 3.41
N LYS A 233 3.71 -16.41 4.60
CA LYS A 233 3.49 -17.81 4.95
C LYS A 233 2.03 -18.21 4.82
N LYS A 234 1.13 -17.36 5.32
CA LYS A 234 -0.32 -17.63 5.26
C LYS A 234 -0.84 -17.57 3.82
N MET A 235 -0.35 -16.63 3.01
CA MET A 235 -0.70 -16.59 1.58
C MET A 235 -0.24 -17.85 0.86
N ALA A 236 0.99 -18.31 1.11
CA ALA A 236 1.52 -19.57 0.54
C ALA A 236 0.68 -20.78 0.96
N GLU A 237 0.30 -20.87 2.24
CA GLU A 237 -0.60 -21.91 2.76
C GLU A 237 -1.97 -21.90 2.04
N ILE A 238 -2.60 -20.73 1.93
CA ILE A 238 -3.92 -20.56 1.27
C ILE A 238 -3.84 -21.01 -0.20
N ARG A 239 -2.75 -20.72 -0.89
CA ARG A 239 -2.54 -21.02 -2.32
C ARG A 239 -2.04 -22.45 -2.55
N GLY A 240 -1.54 -23.13 -1.51
CA GLY A 240 -0.86 -24.42 -1.65
C GLY A 240 0.46 -24.30 -2.42
N GLU A 241 1.14 -23.15 -2.32
CA GLU A 241 2.41 -22.86 -2.99
C GLU A 241 3.59 -22.91 -2.02
N ASP A 242 4.79 -23.10 -2.55
CA ASP A 242 6.01 -23.03 -1.77
C ASP A 242 6.28 -21.57 -1.32
N PHE A 243 6.67 -21.40 -0.05
CA PHE A 243 6.93 -20.08 0.55
C PHE A 243 8.00 -19.29 -0.22
N GLU A 244 9.13 -19.90 -0.54
CA GLU A 244 10.24 -19.23 -1.22
C GLU A 244 9.84 -18.80 -2.64
N THR A 245 9.06 -19.62 -3.33
CA THR A 245 8.54 -19.33 -4.66
C THR A 245 7.64 -18.09 -4.62
N LEU A 246 6.65 -18.06 -3.72
CA LEU A 246 5.74 -16.93 -3.59
C LEU A 246 6.45 -15.66 -3.11
N ASN A 247 7.30 -15.77 -2.09
CA ASN A 247 8.08 -14.66 -1.58
C ASN A 247 8.98 -14.03 -2.65
N ASN A 248 9.64 -14.85 -3.48
CA ASN A 248 10.42 -14.35 -4.60
C ASN A 248 9.56 -13.63 -5.64
N ALA A 249 8.36 -14.12 -5.95
CA ALA A 249 7.43 -13.45 -6.84
C ALA A 249 7.03 -12.07 -6.29
N ILE A 250 6.69 -11.97 -4.99
CA ILE A 250 6.35 -10.72 -4.31
C ILE A 250 7.52 -9.71 -4.39
N ILE A 251 8.76 -10.16 -4.16
CA ILE A 251 9.94 -9.30 -4.30
C ILE A 251 10.11 -8.80 -5.74
N GLN A 252 9.87 -9.63 -6.75
CA GLN A 252 9.93 -9.21 -8.15
C GLN A 252 8.80 -8.23 -8.49
N ASN A 253 7.59 -8.46 -7.98
CA ASN A 253 6.47 -7.54 -8.14
C ASN A 253 6.78 -6.16 -7.54
N PHE A 254 7.32 -6.12 -6.32
CA PHE A 254 7.78 -4.88 -5.68
C PHE A 254 8.79 -4.14 -6.58
N LYS A 255 9.82 -4.83 -7.08
CA LYS A 255 10.81 -4.22 -7.97
C LYS A 255 10.18 -3.68 -9.24
N ARG A 256 9.30 -4.46 -9.87
CA ARG A 256 8.63 -4.08 -11.11
C ARG A 256 7.70 -2.89 -10.94
N VAL A 257 6.96 -2.81 -9.83
CA VAL A 257 5.97 -1.74 -9.61
C VAL A 257 6.61 -0.48 -9.08
N PHE A 258 7.48 -0.60 -8.06
CA PHE A 258 7.98 0.54 -7.28
C PHE A 258 9.42 0.94 -7.59
N LEU A 259 10.26 0.05 -8.11
CA LEU A 259 11.67 0.31 -8.38
C LEU A 259 12.01 0.29 -9.87
N LEU A 260 11.04 0.60 -10.76
CA LEU A 260 11.35 0.79 -12.17
C LEU A 260 12.40 1.90 -12.31
N SER A 261 13.60 1.52 -12.71
CA SER A 261 14.70 2.38 -13.12
C SER A 261 14.73 2.54 -14.64
#